data_5d0b0fbf7609789f97f9600b47e15ad6
#
_entry.id   5d0b0fbf7609789f97f9600b47e15ad6
#
_cell.length_a   1.000
_cell.length_b   1.000
_cell.length_c   1.000
_cell.angle_alpha   90.00
_cell.angle_beta   90.00
_cell.angle_gamma   90.00
#
_symmetry.space_group_name_H-M   'P 1'
#
loop_
_entity.id
_entity.type
_entity.pdbx_description
1 polymer ?
#
loop_
_entity_poly.entity_id
_entity_poly.type
_entity_poly.pdbx_seq_one_letter_code
_entity_poly.pdbx_strand_id
1 'polypeptide(L)' 'MENFYAGLADILEIDVARVVPELDLTQLAWDSLAVVATIALADECFNVMLSGAALNECRTVADIQALVEKKQA' A
#
# COMPACT_ATOMS: atom_id res chain seq x y z
N MET A 1 -3.19 11.41 0.01
CA MET A 1 -3.17 10.08 -0.62
C MET A 1 -2.52 10.03 -2.01
N GLU A 2 -2.46 11.14 -2.72
CA GLU A 2 -1.90 11.13 -4.08
C GLU A 2 -0.47 10.63 -4.14
N ASN A 3 0.40 11.08 -3.25
CA ASN A 3 1.79 10.63 -3.23
C ASN A 3 1.90 9.14 -2.88
N PHE A 4 1.03 8.69 -1.99
CA PHE A 4 0.99 7.29 -1.61
C PHE A 4 0.53 6.42 -2.79
N TYR A 5 -0.50 6.87 -3.51
CA TYR A 5 -1.00 6.15 -4.69
C TYR A 5 0.07 6.09 -5.78
N ALA A 6 0.77 7.20 -6.02
CA ALA A 6 1.83 7.23 -7.02
C ALA A 6 2.95 6.24 -6.66
N GLY A 7 3.33 6.21 -5.38
CA GLY A 7 4.33 5.26 -4.91
C GLY A 7 3.87 3.81 -5.03
N LEU A 8 2.60 3.53 -4.71
CA LEU A 8 2.04 2.19 -4.89
C LEU A 8 2.04 1.77 -6.36
N ALA A 9 1.71 2.70 -7.25
CA ALA A 9 1.73 2.41 -8.68
C ALA A 9 3.12 1.98 -9.13
N ASP A 10 4.16 2.66 -8.65
CA ASP A 10 5.55 2.30 -8.96
C ASP A 10 5.89 0.91 -8.40
N ILE A 11 5.50 0.64 -7.16
CA ILE A 11 5.77 -0.64 -6.51
C ILE A 11 5.09 -1.79 -7.28
N LEU A 12 3.85 -1.57 -7.68
CA LEU A 12 3.04 -2.58 -8.37
C LEU A 12 3.28 -2.58 -9.89
N GLU A 13 4.04 -1.62 -10.39
CA GLU A 13 4.36 -1.50 -11.83
C GLU A 13 3.11 -1.36 -12.68
N ILE A 14 2.18 -0.51 -12.22
CA ILE A 14 0.94 -0.21 -12.94
C ILE A 14 0.75 1.29 -13.07
N ASP A 15 -0.19 1.70 -13.91
CA ASP A 15 -0.56 3.09 -14.06
C ASP A 15 -1.24 3.59 -12.77
N VAL A 16 -0.89 4.80 -12.33
CA VAL A 16 -1.46 5.38 -11.11
C VAL A 16 -2.99 5.49 -11.19
N ALA A 17 -3.54 5.64 -12.40
CA ALA A 17 -4.98 5.69 -12.60
C ALA A 17 -5.69 4.40 -12.17
N ARG A 18 -4.95 3.28 -12.10
CA ARG A 18 -5.50 2.00 -11.66
C ARG A 18 -5.48 1.84 -10.15
N VAL A 19 -4.77 2.71 -9.43
CA VAL A 19 -4.66 2.64 -7.98
C VAL A 19 -5.88 3.29 -7.36
N VAL A 20 -6.88 2.48 -7.10
CA VAL A 20 -8.15 2.88 -6.48
C VAL A 20 -8.38 1.99 -5.26
N PRO A 21 -9.25 2.41 -4.32
CA PRO A 21 -9.47 1.61 -3.10
C PRO A 21 -9.89 0.17 -3.37
N GLU A 22 -10.62 -0.07 -4.46
CA GLU A 22 -11.13 -1.39 -4.82
C GLU A 22 -10.11 -2.28 -5.54
N LEU A 23 -8.92 -1.74 -5.86
CA LEU A 23 -7.91 -2.50 -6.60
C LEU A 23 -7.55 -3.77 -5.83
N ASP A 24 -7.64 -4.90 -6.52
CA ASP A 24 -7.36 -6.21 -5.93
C ASP A 24 -5.86 -6.52 -6.04
N LEU A 25 -5.18 -6.47 -4.91
CA LEU A 25 -3.74 -6.73 -4.84
C LEU A 25 -3.39 -8.17 -5.19
N THR A 26 -4.33 -9.11 -4.99
CA THR A 26 -4.08 -10.52 -5.27
C THR A 26 -3.91 -10.82 -6.75
N GLN A 27 -4.35 -9.90 -7.61
CA GLN A 27 -4.20 -10.00 -9.06
C GLN A 27 -2.87 -9.43 -9.55
N LEU A 28 -2.08 -8.86 -8.64
CA LEU A 28 -0.85 -8.15 -8.96
C LEU A 28 0.34 -8.80 -8.25
N ALA A 29 1.53 -8.23 -8.48
CA ALA A 29 2.76 -8.70 -7.83
C ALA A 29 2.84 -8.22 -6.39
N TRP A 30 1.92 -8.65 -5.56
CA TRP A 30 1.88 -8.32 -4.13
C TRP A 30 2.67 -9.38 -3.35
N ASP A 31 3.99 -9.25 -3.40
CA ASP A 31 4.92 -10.18 -2.77
C ASP A 31 5.65 -9.50 -1.60
N SER A 32 6.62 -10.19 -1.02
CA SER A 32 7.35 -9.67 0.13
C SER A 32 8.14 -8.41 -0.21
N LEU A 33 8.64 -8.27 -1.44
CA LEU A 33 9.34 -7.05 -1.86
C LEU A 33 8.37 -5.87 -1.92
N ALA A 34 7.18 -6.10 -2.46
CA ALA A 34 6.14 -5.06 -2.53
C ALA A 34 5.71 -4.66 -1.12
N VAL A 35 5.57 -5.63 -0.22
CA VAL A 35 5.19 -5.36 1.18
C VAL A 35 6.25 -4.49 1.86
N VAL A 36 7.53 -4.84 1.74
CA VAL A 36 8.63 -4.08 2.34
C VAL A 36 8.67 -2.66 1.76
N ALA A 37 8.53 -2.53 0.45
CA ALA A 37 8.52 -1.22 -0.21
C ALA A 37 7.34 -0.37 0.26
N THR A 38 6.18 -0.99 0.50
CA THR A 38 5.00 -0.28 0.99
C THR A 38 5.19 0.20 2.43
N ILE A 39 5.90 -0.58 3.26
CA ILE A 39 6.25 -0.14 4.62
C ILE A 39 7.05 1.15 4.56
N ALA A 40 8.08 1.19 3.71
CA ALA A 40 8.92 2.37 3.54
C ALA A 40 8.12 3.55 2.97
N LEU A 41 7.23 3.28 2.02
CA LEU A 41 6.40 4.31 1.42
C LEU A 41 5.46 4.94 2.44
N ALA A 42 4.83 4.13 3.29
CA ALA A 42 3.93 4.65 4.33
C ALA A 42 4.69 5.51 5.34
N ASP A 43 5.92 5.12 5.68
CA ASP A 43 6.76 5.91 6.55
C ASP A 43 7.09 7.27 5.93
N GLU A 44 7.44 7.29 4.65
CA GLU A 44 7.76 8.53 3.95
C GLU A 44 6.57 9.47 3.81
N CYS A 45 5.41 8.90 3.49
CA CYS A 45 4.21 9.71 3.19
C CYS A 45 3.46 10.15 4.44
N PHE A 46 3.42 9.29 5.45
CA PHE A 46 2.56 9.50 6.62
C PHE A 46 3.29 9.40 7.94
N ASN A 47 4.58 9.09 7.92
CA ASN A 47 5.38 8.91 9.13
C ASN A 47 4.76 7.86 10.06
N VAL A 48 4.30 6.75 9.46
CA VAL A 48 3.72 5.62 10.21
C VAL A 48 4.51 4.36 9.90
N MET A 49 4.58 3.45 10.87
CA MET A 49 5.25 2.17 10.69
C MET A 49 4.21 1.07 10.58
N LEU A 50 4.05 0.53 9.38
CA LEU A 50 3.11 -0.57 9.16
C LEU A 50 3.79 -1.91 9.40
N SER A 51 2.99 -2.90 9.80
CA SER A 51 3.46 -4.27 10.02
C SER A 51 3.44 -5.05 8.70
N GLY A 52 4.54 -5.76 8.41
CA GLY A 52 4.57 -6.65 7.25
C GLY A 52 3.50 -7.73 7.31
N ALA A 53 3.25 -8.28 8.51
CA ALA A 53 2.22 -9.29 8.69
C ALA A 53 0.83 -8.74 8.35
N ALA A 54 0.53 -7.52 8.80
CA ALA A 54 -0.75 -6.89 8.50
C ALA A 54 -0.88 -6.61 7.00
N LEU A 55 0.20 -6.15 6.36
CA LEU A 55 0.18 -5.89 4.92
C LEU A 55 0.00 -7.17 4.11
N ASN A 56 0.56 -8.28 4.57
CA ASN A 56 0.40 -9.57 3.90
C ASN A 56 -1.06 -10.02 3.87
N GLU A 57 -1.86 -9.58 4.82
CA GLU A 57 -3.29 -9.92 4.88
C GLU A 57 -4.15 -8.98 4.06
N CYS A 58 -3.59 -7.89 3.55
CA CYS A 58 -4.33 -6.94 2.73
C CYS A 58 -4.66 -7.55 1.37
N ARG A 59 -5.88 -7.37 0.93
CA ARG A 59 -6.35 -7.84 -0.39
C ARG A 59 -6.60 -6.71 -1.35
N THR A 60 -6.91 -5.53 -0.82
CA THR A 60 -7.20 -4.36 -1.64
C THR A 60 -6.41 -3.16 -1.14
N VAL A 61 -6.36 -2.12 -1.98
CA VAL A 61 -5.75 -0.85 -1.59
C VAL A 61 -6.48 -0.25 -0.39
N ALA A 62 -7.81 -0.40 -0.32
CA ALA A 62 -8.58 0.08 0.82
C ALA A 62 -8.11 -0.53 2.13
N ASP A 63 -7.70 -1.79 2.12
CA ASP A 63 -7.16 -2.45 3.32
C ASP A 63 -5.87 -1.78 3.78
N ILE A 64 -4.99 -1.42 2.84
CA ILE A 64 -3.75 -0.72 3.16
C ILE A 64 -4.06 0.66 3.75
N GLN A 65 -5.01 1.39 3.15
CA GLN A 65 -5.42 2.71 3.63
C GLN A 65 -5.97 2.63 5.05
N ALA A 66 -6.74 1.58 5.34
CA ALA A 66 -7.29 1.37 6.69
C ALA A 66 -6.16 1.20 7.72
N LEU A 67 -5.10 0.48 7.37
CA LEU A 67 -3.94 0.32 8.24
C LEU A 67 -3.26 1.65 8.52
N VAL A 68 -3.08 2.48 7.48
CA VAL A 68 -2.48 3.81 7.62
C VAL A 68 -3.32 4.68 8.55
N GLU A 69 -4.62 4.72 8.31
CA GLU A 69 -5.54 5.53 9.12
C GLU A 69 -5.54 5.10 10.58
N LYS A 70 -5.48 3.80 10.83
CA LYS A 70 -5.43 3.26 12.17
C LYS A 70 -4.17 3.71 12.91
N LYS A 71 -3.05 3.79 12.21
CA LYS A 71 -1.79 4.23 12.80
C LYS A 71 -1.74 5.73 13.02
N GLN A 72 -2.48 6.49 12.24
CA GLN A 72 -2.56 7.94 12.38
C GLN A 72 -3.53 8.38 13.49
N ALA A 73 -4.44 7.52 13.86
CA ALA A 73 -5.45 7.80 14.88
C ALA A 73 -4.85 7.93 16.29
#